data_3d1038732f97c6466f9adcb8f9ac43bf
#
_entry.id   3d1038732f97c6466f9adcb8f9ac43bf
#
_cell.length_a   1.000
_cell.length_b   1.000
_cell.length_c   1.000
_cell.angle_alpha   90.00
_cell.angle_beta   90.00
_cell.angle_gamma   90.00
#
_symmetry.space_group_name_H-M   'P 1'
#
loop_
_entity.id
_entity.type
_entity.pdbx_description
1 polymer ?
#
loop_
_entity_poly.entity_id
_entity_poly.type
_entity_poly.pdbx_seq_one_letter_code
_entity_poly.pdbx_strand_id
1 'polypeptide(L)'
;MTDETLTKPTQSQAAKIEQTFGTDGIAPMARPSRTTRFFMAIVAWAEKLNLKYAKFGNPPVYDNATFPWTREIEKAWPEIRTELDRVLLRKNELPAFQDISTDVRTISTDRQWKTFFLIGFGVKSKQNIQACPKTWQAVQKIPHLKTAMFSIFEPGKHLPAHRGPYNGVLRLHLGLIVPEPGEKLAIRVKDQICHWEEGKVLIFDDAYEHEAWNHTDKTRVVLFVDFVKPLKYPARFVNWALMNLAFFTPFIQEGLGNHKEWEKRFYAEAETLRNRPGA
;
A
#
# COMPACT_ATOMS: atom_id res chain seq x y z
N MET A 1 13.49 -7.52 43.83
CA MET A 1 14.73 -6.76 43.87
C MET A 1 15.74 -7.46 42.99
N THR A 2 15.96 -6.97 41.83
CA THR A 2 17.25 -6.80 41.13
C THR A 2 16.98 -6.01 39.88
N ASP A 3 17.46 -4.78 39.96
CA ASP A 3 17.41 -3.75 38.90
C ASP A 3 18.51 -4.07 37.89
N GLU A 4 18.15 -4.51 36.65
CA GLU A 4 19.11 -4.61 35.56
C GLU A 4 19.14 -3.30 34.77
N THR A 5 20.05 -2.44 35.19
CA THR A 5 20.44 -1.22 34.48
C THR A 5 21.01 -1.57 33.09
N LEU A 6 20.30 -1.23 32.03
CA LEU A 6 20.79 -1.23 30.65
C LEU A 6 21.96 -0.25 30.51
N THR A 7 23.19 -0.79 30.57
CA THR A 7 24.42 -0.01 30.31
C THR A 7 24.54 0.31 28.81
N LYS A 8 24.70 1.60 28.51
CA LYS A 8 25.04 2.07 27.14
C LYS A 8 26.35 1.40 26.65
N PRO A 9 26.42 0.97 25.40
CA PRO A 9 27.63 0.36 24.85
C PRO A 9 28.81 1.33 24.94
N THR A 10 30.00 0.83 25.31
CA THR A 10 31.24 1.60 25.38
C THR A 10 31.68 2.03 23.99
N GLN A 11 32.44 3.15 23.85
CA GLN A 11 32.97 3.65 22.58
C GLN A 11 33.76 2.58 21.76
N SER A 12 34.37 1.62 22.43
CA SER A 12 35.06 0.47 21.80
C SER A 12 34.11 -0.53 21.15
N GLN A 13 32.89 -0.70 21.71
CA GLN A 13 31.87 -1.56 21.11
C GLN A 13 31.16 -0.88 19.95
N ALA A 14 30.97 0.44 20.00
CA ALA A 14 30.46 1.22 18.87
C ALA A 14 31.41 1.17 17.67
N ALA A 15 32.71 1.33 17.88
CA ALA A 15 33.75 1.23 16.85
C ALA A 15 33.85 -0.18 16.21
N LYS A 16 33.61 -1.23 16.98
CA LYS A 16 33.57 -2.61 16.47
C LYS A 16 32.34 -2.90 15.64
N ILE A 17 31.19 -2.28 15.96
CA ILE A 17 29.96 -2.37 15.18
C ILE A 17 30.10 -1.64 13.83
N GLU A 18 30.77 -0.48 13.81
CA GLU A 18 31.07 0.23 12.56
C GLU A 18 32.05 -0.51 11.65
N GLN A 19 32.99 -1.29 12.18
CA GLN A 19 33.91 -2.11 11.38
C GLN A 19 33.29 -3.41 10.83
N THR A 20 32.18 -3.88 11.38
CA THR A 20 31.53 -5.13 10.94
C THR A 20 30.47 -4.89 9.87
N PHE A 21 29.94 -3.67 9.74
CA PHE A 21 29.09 -3.24 8.63
C PHE A 21 29.90 -2.31 7.75
N GLY A 22 30.74 -2.90 6.89
CA GLY A 22 31.51 -2.14 5.91
C GLY A 22 30.58 -1.21 5.11
N THR A 23 30.95 0.06 5.05
CA THR A 23 30.31 1.09 4.22
C THR A 23 30.60 0.93 2.73
N ASP A 24 30.89 -0.29 2.30
CA ASP A 24 31.28 -0.61 0.93
C ASP A 24 30.01 -0.76 0.07
N GLY A 25 29.71 0.31 -0.67
CA GLY A 25 28.90 0.20 -1.86
C GLY A 25 27.59 0.99 -1.94
N ILE A 26 27.27 1.87 -0.99
CA ILE A 26 26.22 2.87 -1.25
C ILE A 26 26.89 4.06 -1.97
N ALA A 27 26.82 4.05 -3.31
CA ALA A 27 27.19 5.22 -4.07
C ALA A 27 26.45 6.44 -3.50
N PRO A 28 27.12 7.56 -3.24
CA PRO A 28 26.47 8.75 -2.70
C PRO A 28 25.33 9.14 -3.65
N MET A 29 24.09 9.17 -3.11
CA MET A 29 22.92 9.57 -3.91
C MET A 29 23.23 10.88 -4.62
N ALA A 30 23.21 10.87 -5.94
CA ALA A 30 23.48 12.05 -6.75
C ALA A 30 22.58 13.19 -6.28
N ARG A 31 23.16 14.37 -6.06
CA ARG A 31 22.38 15.54 -5.63
C ARG A 31 21.25 15.78 -6.62
N PRO A 32 20.00 15.89 -6.17
CA PRO A 32 18.86 16.03 -7.06
C PRO A 32 19.03 17.28 -7.95
N SER A 33 18.66 17.15 -9.22
CA SER A 33 18.75 18.24 -10.19
C SER A 33 17.95 19.47 -9.72
N ARG A 34 18.24 20.65 -10.30
CA ARG A 34 17.47 21.88 -9.97
C ARG A 34 15.99 21.70 -10.25
N THR A 35 15.63 21.00 -11.32
CA THR A 35 14.23 20.69 -11.69
C THR A 35 13.58 19.75 -10.68
N THR A 36 14.29 18.72 -10.22
CA THR A 36 13.80 17.80 -9.17
C THR A 36 13.58 18.55 -7.86
N ARG A 37 14.51 19.40 -7.45
CA ARG A 37 14.36 20.22 -6.23
C ARG A 37 13.18 21.18 -6.32
N PHE A 38 12.96 21.82 -7.46
CA PHE A 38 11.80 22.68 -7.69
C PHE A 38 10.49 21.90 -7.60
N PHE A 39 10.42 20.74 -8.24
CA PHE A 39 9.24 19.86 -8.15
C PHE A 39 8.97 19.41 -6.70
N MET A 40 10.00 18.98 -5.97
CA MET A 40 9.86 18.61 -4.55
C MET A 40 9.37 19.78 -3.69
N ALA A 41 9.80 21.00 -3.98
CA ALA A 41 9.32 22.20 -3.28
C ALA A 41 7.83 22.47 -3.55
N ILE A 42 7.36 22.26 -4.79
CA ILE A 42 5.94 22.37 -5.14
C ILE A 42 5.12 21.30 -4.38
N VAL A 43 5.59 20.04 -4.35
CA VAL A 43 4.93 18.97 -3.61
C VAL A 43 4.86 19.31 -2.12
N ALA A 44 5.96 19.75 -1.51
CA ALA A 44 6.00 20.12 -0.10
C ALA A 44 5.07 21.32 0.22
N TRP A 45 4.99 22.30 -0.68
CA TRP A 45 4.04 23.41 -0.55
C TRP A 45 2.59 22.91 -0.63
N ALA A 46 2.28 22.03 -1.58
CA ALA A 46 0.95 21.46 -1.72
C ALA A 46 0.56 20.59 -0.51
N GLU A 47 1.51 19.85 0.07
CA GLU A 47 1.28 19.08 1.31
C GLU A 47 0.87 20.01 2.46
N LYS A 48 1.56 21.14 2.65
CA LYS A 48 1.18 22.15 3.66
C LYS A 48 -0.22 22.72 3.40
N LEU A 49 -0.54 22.93 2.12
CA LEU A 49 -1.86 23.41 1.72
C LEU A 49 -2.94 22.36 2.03
N ASN A 50 -2.68 21.08 1.73
CA ASN A 50 -3.60 19.98 2.04
C ASN A 50 -3.86 19.86 3.54
N LEU A 51 -2.82 19.98 4.38
CA LEU A 51 -2.98 19.98 5.84
C LEU A 51 -3.88 21.13 6.31
N LYS A 52 -3.68 22.35 5.77
CA LYS A 52 -4.46 23.53 6.15
C LYS A 52 -5.93 23.44 5.74
N TYR A 53 -6.22 22.82 4.59
CA TYR A 53 -7.55 22.79 3.99
C TYR A 53 -8.20 21.40 4.01
N ALA A 54 -7.74 20.48 4.85
CA ALA A 54 -8.36 19.19 5.06
C ALA A 54 -9.80 19.34 5.57
N LYS A 55 -10.76 18.67 4.88
CA LYS A 55 -12.18 18.80 5.22
C LYS A 55 -12.52 18.20 6.58
N PHE A 56 -11.85 17.11 6.94
CA PHE A 56 -12.08 16.31 8.14
C PHE A 56 -10.89 16.32 9.11
N GLY A 57 -10.03 17.36 9.04
CA GLY A 57 -8.79 17.41 9.80
C GLY A 57 -7.72 16.44 9.26
N ASN A 58 -6.71 16.21 10.09
CA ASN A 58 -5.57 15.37 9.74
C ASN A 58 -5.24 14.38 10.88
N PRO A 59 -6.19 13.55 11.32
CA PRO A 59 -5.83 12.47 12.24
C PRO A 59 -5.01 11.41 11.51
N PRO A 60 -4.12 10.68 12.20
CA PRO A 60 -3.39 9.56 11.59
C PRO A 60 -4.34 8.43 11.20
N VAL A 61 -5.37 8.17 12.00
CA VAL A 61 -6.44 7.18 11.74
C VAL A 61 -7.79 7.88 11.82
N TYR A 62 -8.65 7.62 10.87
CA TYR A 62 -9.98 8.23 10.78
C TYR A 62 -11.04 7.32 11.38
N ASP A 63 -12.01 7.90 12.08
CA ASP A 63 -13.24 7.21 12.43
C ASP A 63 -14.04 6.89 11.15
N ASN A 64 -14.53 5.66 11.03
CA ASN A 64 -15.31 5.20 9.89
C ASN A 64 -16.64 6.00 9.73
N ALA A 65 -17.18 6.57 10.80
CA ALA A 65 -18.34 7.47 10.74
C ALA A 65 -18.08 8.72 9.88
N THR A 66 -16.82 9.12 9.71
CA THR A 66 -16.41 10.21 8.81
C THR A 66 -16.74 9.93 7.34
N PHE A 67 -16.79 8.65 6.97
CA PHE A 67 -16.99 8.18 5.60
C PHE A 67 -18.17 7.19 5.52
N PRO A 68 -19.44 7.65 5.56
CA PRO A 68 -20.61 6.76 5.63
C PRO A 68 -20.72 5.73 4.50
N TRP A 69 -20.10 6.00 3.34
CA TRP A 69 -20.06 5.08 2.20
C TRP A 69 -19.25 3.79 2.47
N THR A 70 -18.42 3.75 3.51
CA THR A 70 -17.65 2.55 3.91
C THR A 70 -18.55 1.38 4.27
N ARG A 71 -19.74 1.65 4.79
CA ARG A 71 -20.75 0.62 5.12
C ARG A 71 -21.12 -0.23 3.91
N GLU A 72 -21.18 0.36 2.72
CA GLU A 72 -21.48 -0.38 1.49
C GLU A 72 -20.31 -1.28 1.08
N ILE A 73 -19.08 -0.89 1.37
CA ILE A 73 -17.88 -1.70 1.14
C ILE A 73 -17.85 -2.87 2.13
N GLU A 74 -18.14 -2.63 3.42
CA GLU A 74 -18.24 -3.68 4.44
C GLU A 74 -19.34 -4.69 4.11
N LYS A 75 -20.52 -4.25 3.67
CA LYS A 75 -21.60 -5.14 3.23
C LYS A 75 -21.21 -6.03 2.06
N ALA A 76 -20.37 -5.56 1.16
CA ALA A 76 -19.88 -6.33 0.01
C ALA A 76 -18.79 -7.35 0.37
N TRP A 77 -18.32 -7.38 1.62
CA TRP A 77 -17.24 -8.26 2.08
C TRP A 77 -17.41 -9.73 1.68
N PRO A 78 -18.59 -10.40 1.83
CA PRO A 78 -18.72 -11.82 1.48
C PRO A 78 -18.48 -12.11 0.00
N GLU A 79 -18.96 -11.21 -0.87
CA GLU A 79 -18.77 -11.33 -2.33
C GLU A 79 -17.30 -11.06 -2.72
N ILE A 80 -16.67 -10.04 -2.11
CA ILE A 80 -15.26 -9.70 -2.30
C ILE A 80 -14.40 -10.88 -1.84
N ARG A 81 -14.71 -11.47 -0.68
CA ARG A 81 -13.99 -12.62 -0.13
C ARG A 81 -14.09 -13.83 -1.05
N THR A 82 -15.26 -14.13 -1.58
CA THR A 82 -15.45 -15.24 -2.53
C THR A 82 -14.62 -15.06 -3.82
N GLU A 83 -14.48 -13.82 -4.31
CA GLU A 83 -13.65 -13.54 -5.48
C GLU A 83 -12.15 -13.63 -5.15
N LEU A 84 -11.75 -13.14 -3.98
CA LEU A 84 -10.39 -13.29 -3.47
C LEU A 84 -9.98 -14.76 -3.36
N ASP A 85 -10.85 -15.63 -2.81
CA ASP A 85 -10.54 -17.05 -2.64
C ASP A 85 -10.21 -17.72 -4.00
N ARG A 86 -10.89 -17.33 -5.08
CA ARG A 86 -10.55 -17.76 -6.46
C ARG A 86 -9.20 -17.23 -6.93
N VAL A 87 -8.88 -15.98 -6.63
CA VAL A 87 -7.56 -15.40 -6.96
C VAL A 87 -6.44 -16.12 -6.24
N LEU A 88 -6.66 -16.50 -4.97
CA LEU A 88 -5.69 -17.19 -4.14
C LEU A 88 -5.38 -18.62 -4.59
N LEU A 89 -6.22 -19.26 -5.41
CA LEU A 89 -5.88 -20.56 -6.04
C LEU A 89 -4.60 -20.45 -6.89
N ARG A 90 -4.29 -19.25 -7.40
CA ARG A 90 -3.09 -18.95 -8.17
C ARG A 90 -2.13 -17.98 -7.42
N LYS A 91 -2.15 -18.02 -6.09
CA LYS A 91 -1.37 -17.09 -5.24
C LYS A 91 0.13 -17.07 -5.60
N ASN A 92 0.72 -18.20 -5.96
CA ASN A 92 2.14 -18.29 -6.28
C ASN A 92 2.54 -17.55 -7.56
N GLU A 93 1.60 -17.36 -8.49
CA GLU A 93 1.78 -16.65 -9.75
C GLU A 93 1.57 -15.13 -9.63
N LEU A 94 1.03 -14.66 -8.48
CA LEU A 94 0.83 -13.24 -8.22
C LEU A 94 2.20 -12.54 -8.08
N PRO A 95 2.31 -11.29 -8.60
CA PRO A 95 3.55 -10.53 -8.52
C PRO A 95 3.79 -10.07 -7.08
N ALA A 96 5.05 -10.00 -6.69
CA ALA A 96 5.41 -9.22 -5.52
C ALA A 96 5.25 -7.72 -5.85
N PHE A 97 4.90 -6.90 -4.86
CA PHE A 97 4.62 -5.49 -5.13
C PHE A 97 5.83 -4.76 -5.72
N GLN A 98 7.04 -5.08 -5.30
CA GLN A 98 8.28 -4.53 -5.86
C GLN A 98 8.56 -4.93 -7.32
N ASP A 99 7.85 -5.92 -7.86
CA ASP A 99 7.93 -6.27 -9.29
C ASP A 99 7.04 -5.32 -10.13
N ILE A 100 6.02 -4.74 -9.51
CA ILE A 100 5.11 -3.76 -10.13
C ILE A 100 5.64 -2.34 -9.91
N SER A 101 5.93 -1.97 -8.67
CA SER A 101 6.40 -0.63 -8.29
C SER A 101 7.82 -0.73 -7.73
N THR A 102 8.81 -0.23 -8.46
CA THR A 102 10.22 -0.35 -8.09
C THR A 102 10.58 0.44 -6.84
N ASP A 103 9.87 1.54 -6.53
CA ASP A 103 10.06 2.31 -5.30
C ASP A 103 9.80 1.48 -4.04
N VAL A 104 8.93 0.49 -4.12
CA VAL A 104 8.63 -0.42 -3.02
C VAL A 104 9.85 -1.25 -2.62
N ARG A 105 10.88 -1.36 -3.49
CA ARG A 105 12.14 -2.04 -3.19
C ARG A 105 12.91 -1.42 -2.02
N THR A 106 12.65 -0.18 -1.72
CA THR A 106 13.24 0.51 -0.56
C THR A 106 12.71 -0.01 0.78
N ILE A 107 11.52 -0.62 0.78
CA ILE A 107 10.81 -1.09 1.98
C ILE A 107 10.47 -2.58 1.95
N SER A 108 10.57 -3.23 0.78
CA SER A 108 10.30 -4.67 0.62
C SER A 108 11.16 -5.26 -0.49
N THR A 109 12.09 -6.15 -0.13
CA THR A 109 12.99 -6.86 -1.06
C THR A 109 12.68 -8.36 -1.15
N ASP A 110 11.95 -8.89 -0.16
CA ASP A 110 11.43 -10.26 -0.17
C ASP A 110 10.22 -10.36 -1.11
N ARG A 111 9.76 -11.56 -1.42
CA ARG A 111 8.58 -11.76 -2.27
C ARG A 111 7.31 -12.02 -1.45
N GLN A 112 7.31 -11.63 -0.18
CA GLN A 112 6.23 -11.91 0.77
C GLN A 112 5.08 -10.91 0.75
N TRP A 113 5.22 -9.80 0.01
CA TRP A 113 4.13 -8.87 -0.26
C TRP A 113 3.64 -9.02 -1.69
N LYS A 114 2.55 -9.75 -1.90
CA LYS A 114 1.95 -9.98 -3.20
C LYS A 114 0.74 -9.09 -3.43
N THR A 115 0.45 -8.83 -4.70
CA THR A 115 -0.61 -7.89 -5.10
C THR A 115 -1.43 -8.40 -6.28
N PHE A 116 -2.72 -8.02 -6.30
CA PHE A 116 -3.62 -8.22 -7.44
C PHE A 116 -4.42 -6.93 -7.66
N PHE A 117 -3.99 -6.13 -8.65
CA PHE A 117 -4.56 -4.81 -8.90
C PHE A 117 -5.84 -4.89 -9.73
N LEU A 118 -6.90 -4.19 -9.30
CA LEU A 118 -8.10 -3.90 -10.09
C LEU A 118 -7.97 -2.54 -10.79
N ILE A 119 -7.40 -1.56 -10.07
CA ILE A 119 -7.07 -0.24 -10.58
C ILE A 119 -5.80 0.25 -9.88
N GLY A 120 -4.86 0.81 -10.63
CA GLY A 120 -3.64 1.43 -10.11
C GLY A 120 -3.46 2.82 -10.69
N PHE A 121 -3.31 3.85 -9.85
CA PHE A 121 -3.16 5.25 -10.26
C PHE A 121 -4.24 5.74 -11.25
N GLY A 122 -5.47 5.21 -11.14
CA GLY A 122 -6.58 5.54 -12.03
C GLY A 122 -6.66 4.70 -13.30
N VAL A 123 -5.70 3.82 -13.58
CA VAL A 123 -5.70 2.90 -14.73
C VAL A 123 -6.30 1.56 -14.33
N LYS A 124 -7.31 1.12 -15.06
CA LYS A 124 -8.04 -0.12 -14.80
C LYS A 124 -7.36 -1.33 -15.43
N SER A 125 -7.21 -2.41 -14.65
CA SER A 125 -6.89 -3.75 -15.18
C SER A 125 -8.17 -4.41 -15.66
N LYS A 126 -8.36 -4.51 -16.97
CA LYS A 126 -9.60 -5.05 -17.53
C LYS A 126 -9.80 -6.52 -17.18
N GLN A 127 -8.75 -7.33 -17.27
CA GLN A 127 -8.81 -8.77 -17.02
C GLN A 127 -9.03 -9.07 -15.53
N ASN A 128 -8.34 -8.37 -14.63
CA ASN A 128 -8.54 -8.53 -13.19
C ASN A 128 -9.96 -8.08 -12.74
N ILE A 129 -10.49 -7.02 -13.36
CA ILE A 129 -11.88 -6.59 -13.12
C ILE A 129 -12.88 -7.65 -13.60
N GLN A 130 -12.62 -8.29 -14.75
CA GLN A 130 -13.47 -9.39 -15.25
C GLN A 130 -13.40 -10.62 -14.33
N ALA A 131 -12.23 -10.89 -13.73
CA ALA A 131 -12.06 -11.97 -12.75
C ALA A 131 -12.74 -11.66 -11.40
N CYS A 132 -12.85 -10.37 -11.02
CA CYS A 132 -13.42 -9.92 -9.75
C CYS A 132 -14.51 -8.83 -9.95
N PRO A 133 -15.62 -9.13 -10.65
CA PRO A 133 -16.63 -8.14 -11.02
C PRO A 133 -17.38 -7.57 -9.81
N LYS A 134 -17.61 -8.36 -8.76
CA LYS A 134 -18.30 -7.93 -7.54
C LYS A 134 -17.42 -7.00 -6.71
N THR A 135 -16.13 -7.33 -6.59
CA THR A 135 -15.16 -6.45 -5.96
C THR A 135 -15.09 -5.12 -6.71
N TRP A 136 -15.04 -5.15 -8.04
CA TRP A 136 -15.08 -3.93 -8.84
C TRP A 136 -16.38 -3.13 -8.63
N GLN A 137 -17.54 -3.80 -8.61
CA GLN A 137 -18.84 -3.17 -8.36
C GLN A 137 -18.86 -2.44 -7.01
N ALA A 138 -18.20 -2.97 -5.99
CA ALA A 138 -18.08 -2.33 -4.69
C ALA A 138 -17.13 -1.12 -4.75
N VAL A 139 -15.88 -1.32 -5.18
CA VAL A 139 -14.83 -0.27 -5.06
C VAL A 139 -15.06 0.91 -5.99
N GLN A 140 -15.68 0.74 -7.15
CA GLN A 140 -15.95 1.84 -8.09
C GLN A 140 -16.92 2.91 -7.51
N LYS A 141 -17.65 2.58 -6.44
CA LYS A 141 -18.53 3.52 -5.72
C LYS A 141 -17.75 4.42 -4.76
N ILE A 142 -16.48 4.11 -4.49
CA ILE A 142 -15.63 4.91 -3.60
C ILE A 142 -15.35 6.26 -4.28
N PRO A 143 -15.66 7.38 -3.61
CA PRO A 143 -15.45 8.70 -4.19
C PRO A 143 -13.97 8.95 -4.53
N HIS A 144 -13.70 9.34 -5.78
CA HIS A 144 -12.36 9.68 -6.24
C HIS A 144 -11.32 8.56 -6.06
N LEU A 145 -11.72 7.31 -6.24
CA LEU A 145 -10.87 6.12 -6.22
C LEU A 145 -9.62 6.32 -7.10
N LYS A 146 -8.45 5.95 -6.60
CA LYS A 146 -7.16 5.98 -7.31
C LYS A 146 -6.53 4.61 -7.48
N THR A 147 -6.53 3.81 -6.41
CA THR A 147 -5.96 2.46 -6.40
C THR A 147 -6.91 1.52 -5.68
N ALA A 148 -7.08 0.31 -6.18
CA ALA A 148 -7.70 -0.79 -5.45
C ALA A 148 -7.02 -2.10 -5.86
N MET A 149 -6.58 -2.87 -4.86
CA MET A 149 -5.91 -4.16 -5.05
C MET A 149 -6.11 -5.08 -3.85
N PHE A 150 -6.02 -6.36 -4.07
CA PHE A 150 -5.77 -7.28 -2.96
C PHE A 150 -4.29 -7.17 -2.55
N SER A 151 -4.04 -6.86 -1.30
CA SER A 151 -2.72 -6.77 -0.68
C SER A 151 -2.52 -7.95 0.26
N ILE A 152 -1.59 -8.82 -0.12
CA ILE A 152 -1.40 -10.13 0.48
C ILE A 152 -0.04 -10.14 1.19
N PHE A 153 -0.05 -10.27 2.52
CA PHE A 153 1.14 -10.49 3.32
C PHE A 153 1.25 -11.97 3.66
N GLU A 154 2.32 -12.59 3.20
CA GLU A 154 2.65 -13.95 3.57
C GLU A 154 3.06 -14.04 5.05
N PRO A 155 3.12 -15.25 5.65
CA PRO A 155 3.61 -15.46 7.00
C PRO A 155 4.97 -14.83 7.23
N GLY A 156 5.16 -14.17 8.39
CA GLY A 156 6.41 -13.52 8.77
C GLY A 156 6.71 -12.20 8.06
N LYS A 157 5.83 -11.70 7.17
CA LYS A 157 6.06 -10.43 6.49
C LYS A 157 6.07 -9.26 7.46
N HIS A 158 7.16 -8.50 7.41
CA HIS A 158 7.29 -7.20 8.06
C HIS A 158 7.56 -6.12 7.01
N LEU A 159 6.78 -5.06 7.03
CA LEU A 159 6.97 -3.87 6.24
C LEU A 159 7.49 -2.78 7.18
N PRO A 160 8.76 -2.36 7.06
CA PRO A 160 9.39 -1.44 8.01
C PRO A 160 8.74 -0.06 7.99
N ALA A 161 9.03 0.73 9.00
CA ALA A 161 8.54 2.10 9.12
C ALA A 161 8.88 2.92 7.88
N HIS A 162 7.86 3.49 7.25
CA HIS A 162 7.96 4.32 6.06
C HIS A 162 6.81 5.31 6.01
N ARG A 163 6.90 6.21 5.03
CA ARG A 163 5.88 7.22 4.76
C ARG A 163 5.43 7.10 3.31
N GLY A 164 4.15 7.27 3.05
CA GLY A 164 3.63 7.44 1.69
C GLY A 164 4.21 8.70 1.02
N PRO A 165 4.30 8.71 -0.32
CA PRO A 165 5.02 9.77 -1.05
C PRO A 165 4.33 11.12 -1.03
N TYR A 166 3.03 11.18 -0.72
CA TYR A 166 2.23 12.41 -0.82
C TYR A 166 0.93 12.35 0.00
N ASN A 167 0.61 13.41 0.72
CA ASN A 167 -0.55 13.50 1.61
C ASN A 167 -1.89 13.87 0.92
N GLY A 168 -1.96 13.77 -0.39
CA GLY A 168 -3.16 14.09 -1.17
C GLY A 168 -4.16 12.94 -1.30
N VAL A 169 -3.88 11.79 -0.74
CA VAL A 169 -4.72 10.59 -0.68
C VAL A 169 -4.92 10.14 0.76
N LEU A 170 -5.94 9.32 0.97
CA LEU A 170 -6.14 8.52 2.18
C LEU A 170 -6.18 7.07 1.78
N ARG A 171 -5.78 6.19 2.70
CA ARG A 171 -5.75 4.74 2.52
C ARG A 171 -6.84 4.07 3.33
N LEU A 172 -7.56 3.16 2.68
CA LEU A 172 -8.54 2.29 3.30
C LEU A 172 -8.08 0.84 3.14
N HIS A 173 -8.12 0.10 4.23
CA HIS A 173 -7.99 -1.35 4.25
C HIS A 173 -9.29 -1.98 4.70
N LEU A 174 -9.88 -2.89 3.90
CA LEU A 174 -10.93 -3.80 4.35
C LEU A 174 -10.29 -5.14 4.69
N GLY A 175 -10.43 -5.62 5.91
CA GLY A 175 -9.94 -6.95 6.32
C GLY A 175 -10.66 -8.06 5.54
N LEU A 176 -9.93 -8.88 4.79
CA LEU A 176 -10.48 -10.01 4.02
C LEU A 176 -10.08 -11.35 4.63
N ILE A 177 -8.81 -11.53 4.97
CA ILE A 177 -8.27 -12.66 5.74
C ILE A 177 -7.42 -12.06 6.84
N VAL A 178 -7.84 -12.22 8.07
CA VAL A 178 -7.19 -11.65 9.26
C VAL A 178 -6.96 -12.77 10.27
N PRO A 179 -5.86 -13.54 10.13
CA PRO A 179 -5.55 -14.60 11.07
C PRO A 179 -5.07 -14.00 12.39
N GLU A 180 -5.60 -14.49 13.50
CA GLU A 180 -5.14 -14.17 14.86
C GLU A 180 -4.91 -12.65 15.10
N PRO A 181 -5.98 -11.82 15.09
CA PRO A 181 -5.85 -10.40 15.36
C PRO A 181 -5.23 -10.18 16.76
N GLY A 182 -4.31 -9.24 16.87
CA GLY A 182 -3.57 -8.95 18.11
C GLY A 182 -2.14 -8.49 17.82
N GLU A 183 -1.26 -8.62 18.80
CA GLU A 183 0.12 -8.09 18.73
C GLU A 183 0.93 -8.65 17.54
N LYS A 184 0.66 -9.90 17.11
CA LYS A 184 1.35 -10.54 15.99
C LYS A 184 0.91 -10.03 14.62
N LEU A 185 -0.22 -9.33 14.53
CA LEU A 185 -0.79 -8.85 13.28
C LEU A 185 -1.39 -7.47 13.46
N ALA A 186 -0.65 -6.44 13.06
CA ALA A 186 -1.07 -5.06 13.22
C ALA A 186 -0.44 -4.10 12.21
N ILE A 187 -0.92 -2.88 12.22
CA ILE A 187 -0.33 -1.72 11.58
C ILE A 187 -0.20 -0.60 12.63
N ARG A 188 0.99 -0.02 12.71
CA ARG A 188 1.22 1.22 13.44
C ARG A 188 1.12 2.38 12.48
N VAL A 189 0.31 3.38 12.80
CA VAL A 189 0.22 4.65 12.07
C VAL A 189 0.55 5.76 13.05
N LYS A 190 1.70 6.41 12.86
CA LYS A 190 2.28 7.36 13.81
C LYS A 190 2.50 6.68 15.18
N ASP A 191 1.72 7.05 16.19
CA ASP A 191 1.73 6.54 17.57
C ASP A 191 0.56 5.57 17.87
N GLN A 192 -0.27 5.25 16.88
CA GLN A 192 -1.46 4.40 17.04
C GLN A 192 -1.23 3.02 16.45
N ILE A 193 -1.38 1.97 17.27
CA ILE A 193 -1.41 0.59 16.81
C ILE A 193 -2.87 0.23 16.50
N CYS A 194 -3.10 -0.22 15.26
CA CYS A 194 -4.40 -0.62 14.76
C CYS A 194 -4.39 -2.09 14.35
N HIS A 195 -5.50 -2.76 14.60
CA HIS A 195 -5.72 -4.14 14.20
C HIS A 195 -6.78 -4.20 13.10
N TRP A 196 -6.57 -5.11 12.13
CA TRP A 196 -7.60 -5.39 11.15
C TRP A 196 -8.63 -6.38 11.74
N GLU A 197 -9.85 -6.23 11.27
CA GLU A 197 -10.94 -7.18 11.52
C GLU A 197 -11.56 -7.59 10.18
N GLU A 198 -11.96 -8.86 10.04
CA GLU A 198 -12.62 -9.31 8.82
C GLU A 198 -13.96 -8.59 8.62
N GLY A 199 -14.20 -8.10 7.41
CA GLY A 199 -15.40 -7.34 7.06
C GLY A 199 -15.43 -5.91 7.59
N LYS A 200 -14.36 -5.42 8.24
CA LYS A 200 -14.27 -4.05 8.75
C LYS A 200 -13.24 -3.24 8.00
N VAL A 201 -13.54 -1.96 7.82
CA VAL A 201 -12.61 -1.00 7.21
C VAL A 201 -11.75 -0.32 8.28
N LEU A 202 -10.51 -0.04 7.92
CA LEU A 202 -9.58 0.83 8.63
C LEU A 202 -9.15 1.92 7.66
N ILE A 203 -9.34 3.20 8.01
CA ILE A 203 -8.93 4.33 7.18
C ILE A 203 -7.85 5.12 7.89
N PHE A 204 -6.76 5.39 7.20
CA PHE A 204 -5.63 6.15 7.74
C PHE A 204 -4.98 7.04 6.67
N ASP A 205 -4.23 8.02 7.15
CA ASP A 205 -3.41 8.88 6.32
C ASP A 205 -2.00 8.28 6.22
N ASP A 206 -1.67 7.69 5.08
CA ASP A 206 -0.38 7.02 4.85
C ASP A 206 0.81 8.00 4.74
N ALA A 207 0.54 9.29 4.69
CA ALA A 207 1.57 10.32 4.82
C ALA A 207 2.15 10.45 6.23
N TYR A 208 1.51 9.89 7.25
CA TYR A 208 2.18 9.62 8.52
C TYR A 208 3.11 8.41 8.40
N GLU A 209 4.20 8.42 9.16
CA GLU A 209 5.03 7.23 9.29
C GLU A 209 4.18 6.06 9.76
N HIS A 210 4.25 4.96 9.03
CA HIS A 210 3.51 3.76 9.35
C HIS A 210 4.34 2.51 9.06
N GLU A 211 4.00 1.43 9.75
CA GLU A 211 4.69 0.16 9.78
C GLU A 211 3.65 -0.96 9.91
N ALA A 212 3.81 -2.07 9.19
CA ALA A 212 2.83 -3.14 9.21
C ALA A 212 3.52 -4.51 9.29
N TRP A 213 2.95 -5.43 10.06
CA TRP A 213 3.52 -6.76 10.21
C TRP A 213 2.47 -7.85 10.26
N ASN A 214 2.88 -9.03 9.83
CA ASN A 214 2.18 -10.30 9.95
C ASN A 214 3.16 -11.33 10.49
N HIS A 215 3.32 -11.40 11.80
CA HIS A 215 4.18 -12.36 12.49
C HIS A 215 3.45 -13.68 12.82
N THR A 216 2.30 -13.92 12.17
CA THR A 216 1.58 -15.19 12.27
C THR A 216 2.11 -16.20 11.25
N ASP A 217 1.70 -17.45 11.37
CA ASP A 217 2.01 -18.54 10.44
C ASP A 217 1.03 -18.64 9.24
N LYS A 218 0.11 -17.68 9.12
CA LYS A 218 -0.95 -17.64 8.09
C LYS A 218 -0.85 -16.38 7.24
N THR A 219 -1.37 -16.47 6.01
CA THR A 219 -1.45 -15.31 5.10
C THR A 219 -2.50 -14.31 5.58
N ARG A 220 -2.16 -13.01 5.60
CA ARG A 220 -3.09 -11.90 5.80
C ARG A 220 -3.44 -11.26 4.46
N VAL A 221 -4.72 -10.95 4.23
CA VAL A 221 -5.17 -10.21 3.03
C VAL A 221 -6.10 -9.08 3.42
N VAL A 222 -5.83 -7.92 2.85
CA VAL A 222 -6.75 -6.78 2.88
C VAL A 222 -7.08 -6.34 1.45
N LEU A 223 -8.28 -5.82 1.24
CA LEU A 223 -8.55 -4.95 0.10
C LEU A 223 -7.93 -3.58 0.43
N PHE A 224 -6.88 -3.25 -0.29
CA PHE A 224 -6.13 -2.01 -0.18
C PHE A 224 -6.69 -1.00 -1.17
N VAL A 225 -7.06 0.17 -0.70
CA VAL A 225 -7.65 1.22 -1.53
C VAL A 225 -7.03 2.56 -1.21
N ASP A 226 -6.61 3.31 -2.25
CA ASP A 226 -6.30 4.73 -2.12
C ASP A 226 -7.40 5.56 -2.80
N PHE A 227 -7.86 6.58 -2.10
CA PHE A 227 -8.82 7.56 -2.60
C PHE A 227 -8.37 8.98 -2.28
N VAL A 228 -8.82 9.95 -3.07
CA VAL A 228 -8.37 11.35 -2.88
C VAL A 228 -8.84 11.89 -1.54
N LYS A 229 -7.91 12.45 -0.77
CA LYS A 229 -8.19 13.12 0.50
C LYS A 229 -9.21 14.24 0.30
N PRO A 230 -10.30 14.28 1.07
CA PRO A 230 -11.28 15.34 0.97
C PRO A 230 -10.72 16.69 1.41
N LEU A 231 -10.63 17.63 0.48
CA LEU A 231 -10.04 18.94 0.68
C LEU A 231 -11.03 20.06 0.32
N LYS A 232 -10.89 21.22 1.00
CA LYS A 232 -11.55 22.47 0.64
C LYS A 232 -10.73 23.21 -0.42
N TYR A 233 -11.32 24.21 -1.10
CA TYR A 233 -10.57 25.12 -1.97
C TYR A 233 -9.63 26.01 -1.13
N PRO A 234 -8.44 26.38 -1.66
CA PRO A 234 -7.91 26.07 -3.00
C PRO A 234 -7.16 24.71 -3.07
N ALA A 235 -6.88 24.03 -1.94
CA ALA A 235 -6.11 22.79 -1.90
C ALA A 235 -6.71 21.68 -2.78
N ARG A 236 -8.04 21.60 -2.85
CA ARG A 236 -8.73 20.63 -3.72
C ARG A 236 -8.28 20.71 -5.18
N PHE A 237 -8.17 21.93 -5.71
CA PHE A 237 -7.74 22.15 -7.10
C PHE A 237 -6.26 21.82 -7.29
N VAL A 238 -5.39 22.27 -6.37
CA VAL A 238 -3.95 22.00 -6.42
C VAL A 238 -3.69 20.49 -6.34
N ASN A 239 -4.36 19.79 -5.42
CA ASN A 239 -4.25 18.35 -5.28
C ASN A 239 -4.71 17.62 -6.55
N TRP A 240 -5.84 18.02 -7.12
CA TRP A 240 -6.33 17.48 -8.39
C TRP A 240 -5.29 17.65 -9.50
N ALA A 241 -4.70 18.83 -9.65
CA ALA A 241 -3.70 19.11 -10.68
C ALA A 241 -2.44 18.24 -10.48
N LEU A 242 -1.90 18.17 -9.26
CA LEU A 242 -0.72 17.36 -8.96
C LEU A 242 -0.97 15.87 -9.18
N MET A 243 -2.12 15.34 -8.76
CA MET A 243 -2.47 13.93 -8.97
C MET A 243 -2.60 13.57 -10.45
N ASN A 244 -3.06 14.51 -11.30
CA ASN A 244 -3.12 14.28 -12.74
C ASN A 244 -1.73 14.43 -13.40
N LEU A 245 -0.90 15.38 -12.95
CA LEU A 245 0.48 15.52 -13.43
C LEU A 245 1.36 14.34 -13.03
N ALA A 246 1.18 13.81 -11.82
CA ALA A 246 1.90 12.63 -11.34
C ALA A 246 1.73 11.42 -12.25
N PHE A 247 0.58 11.30 -12.94
CA PHE A 247 0.33 10.23 -13.92
C PHE A 247 1.40 10.15 -15.01
N PHE A 248 1.96 11.29 -15.43
CA PHE A 248 2.98 11.36 -16.48
C PHE A 248 4.41 11.14 -15.96
N THR A 249 4.58 10.90 -14.68
CA THR A 249 5.92 10.62 -14.13
C THR A 249 6.43 9.25 -14.59
N PRO A 250 7.74 9.10 -14.87
CA PRO A 250 8.33 7.83 -15.25
C PRO A 250 8.01 6.70 -14.29
N PHE A 251 7.97 6.99 -13.00
CA PHE A 251 7.65 6.06 -11.93
C PHE A 251 6.27 5.40 -12.12
N ILE A 252 5.21 6.19 -12.33
CA ILE A 252 3.86 5.63 -12.53
C ILE A 252 3.78 4.88 -13.85
N GLN A 253 4.39 5.40 -14.92
CA GLN A 253 4.40 4.75 -16.22
C GLN A 253 5.13 3.40 -16.19
N GLU A 254 6.25 3.30 -15.47
CA GLU A 254 6.97 2.05 -15.24
C GLU A 254 6.08 1.03 -14.51
N GLY A 255 5.45 1.42 -13.40
CA GLY A 255 4.56 0.53 -12.65
C GLY A 255 3.39 0.01 -13.49
N LEU A 256 2.78 0.86 -14.32
CA LEU A 256 1.73 0.46 -15.24
C LEU A 256 2.24 -0.49 -16.34
N GLY A 257 3.45 -0.27 -16.85
CA GLY A 257 4.12 -1.16 -17.79
C GLY A 257 4.37 -2.53 -17.20
N ASN A 258 4.99 -2.60 -16.03
CA ASN A 258 5.28 -3.85 -15.31
C ASN A 258 4.00 -4.64 -15.00
N HIS A 259 2.95 -3.95 -14.56
CA HIS A 259 1.66 -4.60 -14.32
C HIS A 259 1.07 -5.20 -15.60
N LYS A 260 1.09 -4.47 -16.71
CA LYS A 260 0.56 -4.93 -17.99
C LYS A 260 1.32 -6.15 -18.52
N GLU A 261 2.63 -6.17 -18.39
CA GLU A 261 3.48 -7.32 -18.74
C GLU A 261 3.15 -8.56 -17.89
N TRP A 262 3.00 -8.37 -16.56
CA TRP A 262 2.57 -9.45 -15.68
C TRP A 262 1.16 -9.95 -16.04
N GLU A 263 0.19 -9.07 -16.20
CA GLU A 263 -1.20 -9.41 -16.53
C GLU A 263 -1.28 -10.26 -17.79
N LYS A 264 -0.55 -9.89 -18.85
CA LYS A 264 -0.48 -10.64 -20.11
C LYS A 264 0.01 -12.08 -19.89
N ARG A 265 1.09 -12.27 -19.12
CA ARG A 265 1.64 -13.61 -18.82
C ARG A 265 0.67 -14.43 -17.97
N PHE A 266 0.15 -13.83 -16.90
CA PHE A 266 -0.76 -14.50 -15.98
C PHE A 266 -2.00 -15.09 -16.67
N TYR A 267 -2.61 -14.35 -17.58
CA TYR A 267 -3.81 -14.83 -18.28
C TYR A 267 -3.50 -15.74 -19.47
N ALA A 268 -2.37 -15.60 -20.15
CA ALA A 268 -1.94 -16.52 -21.21
C ALA A 268 -1.69 -17.94 -20.66
N GLU A 269 -1.05 -18.06 -19.51
CA GLU A 269 -0.85 -19.34 -18.83
C GLU A 269 -2.16 -20.01 -18.41
N ALA A 270 -3.14 -19.21 -17.92
CA ALA A 270 -4.48 -19.71 -17.57
C ALA A 270 -5.22 -20.29 -18.78
N GLU A 271 -5.10 -19.66 -19.94
CA GLU A 271 -5.72 -20.10 -21.18
C GLU A 271 -5.08 -21.40 -21.68
N THR A 272 -3.78 -21.51 -21.58
CA THR A 272 -3.01 -22.72 -21.93
C THR A 272 -3.40 -23.91 -21.05
N LEU A 273 -3.58 -23.69 -19.74
CA LEU A 273 -4.00 -24.74 -18.80
C LEU A 273 -5.44 -25.21 -19.06
N ARG A 274 -6.35 -24.28 -19.43
CA ARG A 274 -7.74 -24.63 -19.77
C ARG A 274 -7.86 -25.42 -21.06
N ASN A 275 -6.97 -25.22 -22.02
CA ASN A 275 -6.98 -25.83 -23.34
C ASN A 275 -6.16 -27.13 -23.40
N ARG A 276 -5.62 -27.64 -22.31
CA ARG A 276 -4.93 -28.95 -22.26
C ARG A 276 -5.98 -30.06 -22.39
N PRO A 277 -5.85 -30.98 -23.37
CA PRO A 277 -6.72 -32.15 -23.47
C PRO A 277 -6.54 -33.01 -22.22
N GLY A 278 -7.59 -33.17 -21.42
CA GLY A 278 -7.60 -34.07 -20.28
C GLY A 278 -7.48 -33.39 -18.90
N ALA A 279 -7.82 -32.10 -18.76
CA ALA A 279 -7.98 -31.44 -17.46
C ALA A 279 -9.41 -31.54 -16.94
#